data_79c945dc42dfc83dd9d6e3270fece377
#
_entry.id   79c945dc42dfc83dd9d6e3270fece377
#
_cell.length_a   1.000
_cell.length_b   1.000
_cell.length_c   1.000
_cell.angle_alpha   90.00
_cell.angle_beta   90.00
_cell.angle_gamma   90.00
#
_symmetry.space_group_name_H-M   'P 1'
#
loop_
_entity.id
_entity.type
_entity.pdbx_description
1 polymer ?
#
loop_
_entity_poly.entity_id
_entity_poly.type
_entity_poly.pdbx_seq_one_letter_code
_entity_poly.pdbx_strand_id
1 'polypeptide(L)'
;MVITFATEAASQEQCDVLGSLQADSMAVAEPVDFANIEPLALIEACDRALIRDGENKARYILHRARGYLRLGESSKAIADIKRSHEMDYPAATFALATAYFLGDDTAQNFVKAEELFFKAYDKGVFWAARGLSLIYSDEFSDFFDEQKSVEWLTKFETAVRKIENQ
;
A
#
# COMPACT_ATOMS: atom_id res chain seq x y z
N MET A 1 3.29 36.02 12.92
CA MET A 1 4.14 34.91 12.44
C MET A 1 3.68 33.54 12.96
N VAL A 2 2.41 33.39 13.30
CA VAL A 2 1.83 32.16 13.90
C VAL A 2 0.93 31.39 12.92
N ILE A 3 0.53 32.02 11.79
CA ILE A 3 -0.46 31.43 10.86
C ILE A 3 0.17 30.36 9.93
N THR A 4 1.50 30.39 9.71
CA THR A 4 2.18 29.48 8.78
C THR A 4 2.33 28.04 9.33
N PHE A 5 2.49 27.86 10.64
CA PHE A 5 2.67 26.53 11.23
C PHE A 5 1.37 25.72 11.32
N ALA A 6 0.24 26.35 11.56
CA ALA A 6 -1.05 25.64 11.63
C ALA A 6 -1.51 25.11 10.26
N THR A 7 -1.24 25.85 9.17
CA THR A 7 -1.55 25.40 7.82
C THR A 7 -0.61 24.28 7.35
N GLU A 8 0.59 24.20 7.90
CA GLU A 8 1.56 23.15 7.59
C GLU A 8 1.16 21.80 8.18
N ALA A 9 0.86 21.75 9.47
CA ALA A 9 0.40 20.54 10.14
C ALA A 9 -0.92 20.01 9.50
N ALA A 10 -1.88 20.90 9.24
CA ALA A 10 -3.16 20.54 8.64
C ALA A 10 -3.03 19.89 7.25
N SER A 11 -2.05 20.29 6.43
CA SER A 11 -1.86 19.69 5.09
C SER A 11 -1.24 18.30 5.14
N GLN A 12 -0.41 18.01 6.15
CA GLN A 12 0.16 16.67 6.35
C GLN A 12 -0.92 15.70 6.85
N GLU A 13 -1.68 16.13 7.85
CA GLU A 13 -2.80 15.35 8.37
C GLU A 13 -3.85 15.05 7.30
N GLN A 14 -4.12 15.97 6.39
CA GLN A 14 -5.11 15.78 5.35
C GLN A 14 -4.69 14.73 4.32
N CYS A 15 -3.41 14.65 3.92
CA CYS A 15 -2.92 13.56 3.07
C CYS A 15 -3.11 12.19 3.72
N ASP A 16 -2.81 12.08 5.03
CA ASP A 16 -2.99 10.85 5.79
C ASP A 16 -4.48 10.50 5.97
N VAL A 17 -5.30 11.48 6.36
CA VAL A 17 -6.75 11.28 6.55
C VAL A 17 -7.46 10.84 5.28
N LEU A 18 -7.06 11.37 4.11
CA LEU A 18 -7.69 11.06 2.83
C LEU A 18 -7.09 9.83 2.14
N GLY A 19 -5.86 9.44 2.49
CA GLY A 19 -5.09 8.44 1.76
C GLY A 19 -4.69 7.19 2.53
N SER A 20 -4.94 7.11 3.85
CA SER A 20 -4.53 5.96 4.65
C SER A 20 -5.11 4.65 4.13
N LEU A 21 -4.34 3.56 4.21
CA LEU A 21 -4.76 2.25 3.74
C LEU A 21 -4.62 1.19 4.85
N GLN A 22 -5.52 0.22 4.84
CA GLN A 22 -5.59 -0.84 5.86
C GLN A 22 -4.34 -1.72 5.90
N ALA A 23 -3.66 -1.88 4.76
CA ALA A 23 -2.43 -2.67 4.68
C ALA A 23 -1.18 -1.92 5.18
N ASP A 24 -1.32 -0.67 5.61
CA ASP A 24 -0.19 0.12 6.10
C ASP A 24 0.03 -0.08 7.59
N SER A 25 1.04 -0.86 7.95
CA SER A 25 1.44 -1.09 9.35
C SER A 25 2.01 0.17 10.05
N MET A 26 2.29 1.22 9.28
CA MET A 26 2.78 2.52 9.77
C MET A 26 1.74 3.64 9.62
N ALA A 27 0.47 3.28 9.41
CA ALA A 27 -0.62 4.24 9.28
C ALA A 27 -0.75 5.12 10.55
N VAL A 28 -1.02 6.41 10.33
CA VAL A 28 -1.24 7.40 11.39
C VAL A 28 -2.66 7.98 11.37
N ALA A 29 -3.51 7.48 10.47
CA ALA A 29 -4.92 7.84 10.35
C ALA A 29 -5.74 6.57 10.04
N GLU A 30 -7.04 6.66 10.28
CA GLU A 30 -7.97 5.57 9.94
C GLU A 30 -7.93 5.24 8.45
N PRO A 31 -7.99 3.95 8.08
CA PRO A 31 -7.99 3.54 6.69
C PRO A 31 -9.21 4.07 5.93
N VAL A 32 -8.99 4.52 4.71
CA VAL A 32 -10.05 4.91 3.77
C VAL A 32 -10.23 3.81 2.73
N ASP A 33 -11.44 3.30 2.61
CA ASP A 33 -11.77 2.35 1.55
C ASP A 33 -11.46 2.93 0.18
N PHE A 34 -10.92 2.10 -0.71
CA PHE A 34 -10.52 2.55 -2.03
C PHE A 34 -11.68 3.18 -2.82
N ALA A 35 -12.89 2.64 -2.67
CA ALA A 35 -14.09 3.16 -3.33
C ALA A 35 -14.49 4.57 -2.85
N ASN A 36 -14.13 4.93 -1.61
CA ASN A 36 -14.48 6.18 -0.96
C ASN A 36 -13.41 7.28 -1.13
N ILE A 37 -12.31 6.98 -1.82
CA ILE A 37 -11.28 7.98 -2.08
C ILE A 37 -11.82 9.06 -3.01
N GLU A 38 -11.71 10.31 -2.57
CA GLU A 38 -11.88 11.52 -3.38
C GLU A 38 -10.54 11.87 -4.06
N PRO A 39 -10.32 11.44 -5.32
CA PRO A 39 -8.96 11.35 -5.86
C PRO A 39 -8.28 12.70 -6.03
N LEU A 40 -8.99 13.74 -6.51
CA LEU A 40 -8.40 15.06 -6.71
C LEU A 40 -8.03 15.72 -5.39
N ALA A 41 -8.90 15.59 -4.37
CA ALA A 41 -8.64 16.13 -3.04
C ALA A 41 -7.43 15.43 -2.39
N LEU A 42 -7.32 14.11 -2.52
CA LEU A 42 -6.19 13.33 -2.02
C LEU A 42 -4.88 13.73 -2.71
N ILE A 43 -4.86 13.79 -4.04
CA ILE A 43 -3.66 14.15 -4.80
C ILE A 43 -3.18 15.55 -4.39
N GLU A 44 -4.08 16.53 -4.36
CA GLU A 44 -3.76 17.90 -3.98
C GLU A 44 -3.24 18.00 -2.53
N ALA A 45 -3.85 17.29 -1.60
CA ALA A 45 -3.39 17.26 -0.20
C ALA A 45 -1.98 16.66 -0.08
N CYS A 46 -1.72 15.56 -0.78
CA CYS A 46 -0.41 14.91 -0.78
C CYS A 46 0.65 15.74 -1.51
N ASP A 47 0.31 16.42 -2.61
CA ASP A 47 1.22 17.34 -3.30
C ASP A 47 1.66 18.48 -2.39
N ARG A 48 0.74 19.07 -1.62
CA ARG A 48 1.08 20.08 -0.61
C ARG A 48 2.01 19.52 0.47
N ALA A 49 1.74 18.30 0.96
CA ALA A 49 2.59 17.66 1.97
C ALA A 49 3.99 17.34 1.44
N LEU A 50 4.11 16.96 0.16
CA LEU A 50 5.38 16.61 -0.51
C LEU A 50 6.29 17.80 -0.82
N ILE A 51 5.76 19.03 -0.84
CA ILE A 51 6.57 20.26 -1.03
C ILE A 51 7.57 20.42 0.12
N ARG A 52 7.29 19.83 1.27
CA ARG A 52 8.13 19.86 2.46
C ARG A 52 8.99 18.61 2.51
N ASP A 53 10.28 18.77 2.76
CA ASP A 53 11.14 17.63 3.09
C ASP A 53 10.79 17.15 4.51
N GLY A 54 10.34 15.89 4.61
CA GLY A 54 9.97 15.26 5.87
C GLY A 54 10.15 13.76 5.86
N GLU A 55 10.18 13.17 7.02
CA GLU A 55 10.30 11.71 7.25
C GLU A 55 9.14 10.92 6.64
N ASN A 56 8.01 11.59 6.37
CA ASN A 56 6.77 10.96 5.88
C ASN A 56 6.62 10.94 4.36
N LYS A 57 7.64 11.38 3.62
CA LYS A 57 7.59 11.53 2.16
C LYS A 57 7.18 10.25 1.44
N ALA A 58 7.72 9.10 1.84
CA ALA A 58 7.39 7.81 1.25
C ALA A 58 5.90 7.47 1.40
N ARG A 59 5.32 7.74 2.59
CA ARG A 59 3.91 7.53 2.87
C ARG A 59 3.02 8.43 2.00
N TYR A 60 3.33 9.72 1.91
CA TYR A 60 2.56 10.66 1.08
C TYR A 60 2.61 10.32 -0.41
N ILE A 61 3.75 9.83 -0.91
CA ILE A 61 3.87 9.35 -2.30
C ILE A 61 2.95 8.14 -2.51
N LEU A 62 2.90 7.18 -1.57
CA LEU A 62 2.00 6.04 -1.65
C LEU A 62 0.53 6.46 -1.60
N HIS A 63 0.16 7.38 -0.71
CA HIS A 63 -1.21 7.89 -0.64
C HIS A 63 -1.60 8.60 -1.94
N ARG A 64 -0.71 9.40 -2.54
CA ARG A 64 -0.96 10.03 -3.84
C ARG A 64 -1.15 9.01 -4.96
N ALA A 65 -0.39 7.92 -4.95
CA ALA A 65 -0.57 6.82 -5.89
C ALA A 65 -1.99 6.23 -5.84
N ARG A 66 -2.60 6.11 -4.65
CA ARG A 66 -4.00 5.68 -4.51
C ARG A 66 -4.98 6.64 -5.19
N GLY A 67 -4.72 7.94 -5.10
CA GLY A 67 -5.49 8.95 -5.84
C GLY A 67 -5.36 8.77 -7.34
N TYR A 68 -4.15 8.55 -7.86
CA TYR A 68 -3.94 8.29 -9.28
C TYR A 68 -4.63 7.00 -9.75
N LEU A 69 -4.58 5.91 -8.95
CA LEU A 69 -5.32 4.68 -9.27
C LEU A 69 -6.83 4.93 -9.38
N ARG A 70 -7.41 5.73 -8.48
CA ARG A 70 -8.83 6.09 -8.53
C ARG A 70 -9.22 6.92 -9.76
N LEU A 71 -8.28 7.68 -10.33
CA LEU A 71 -8.47 8.41 -11.59
C LEU A 71 -8.23 7.56 -12.84
N GLY A 72 -7.73 6.33 -12.71
CA GLY A 72 -7.27 5.53 -13.85
C GLY A 72 -5.93 6.01 -14.43
N GLU A 73 -5.18 6.83 -13.71
CA GLU A 73 -3.86 7.34 -14.08
C GLU A 73 -2.76 6.35 -13.69
N SER A 74 -2.89 5.11 -14.18
CA SER A 74 -2.08 3.96 -13.76
C SER A 74 -0.57 4.18 -13.87
N SER A 75 -0.11 4.81 -14.95
CA SER A 75 1.33 5.08 -15.13
C SER A 75 1.90 5.98 -14.01
N LYS A 76 1.14 6.98 -13.57
CA LYS A 76 1.56 7.86 -12.47
C LYS A 76 1.53 7.12 -11.14
N ALA A 77 0.48 6.32 -10.94
CA ALA A 77 0.34 5.51 -9.74
C ALA A 77 1.52 4.53 -9.57
N ILE A 78 1.85 3.77 -10.61
CA ILE A 78 2.97 2.82 -10.57
C ILE A 78 4.32 3.53 -10.37
N ALA A 79 4.52 4.71 -10.96
CA ALA A 79 5.72 5.50 -10.73
C ALA A 79 5.85 5.92 -9.25
N ASP A 80 4.76 6.38 -8.63
CA ASP A 80 4.74 6.74 -7.22
C ASP A 80 4.90 5.51 -6.30
N ILE A 81 4.24 4.39 -6.59
CA ILE A 81 4.42 3.13 -5.83
C ILE A 81 5.89 2.69 -5.85
N LYS A 82 6.52 2.67 -7.03
CA LYS A 82 7.95 2.32 -7.17
C LYS A 82 8.85 3.27 -6.38
N ARG A 83 8.62 4.58 -6.49
CA ARG A 83 9.38 5.59 -5.76
C ARG A 83 9.26 5.43 -4.24
N SER A 84 8.05 5.18 -3.73
CA SER A 84 7.82 4.92 -2.31
C SER A 84 8.47 3.60 -1.86
N HIS A 85 8.42 2.56 -2.70
CA HIS A 85 9.12 1.29 -2.47
C HIS A 85 10.65 1.46 -2.40
N GLU A 86 11.23 2.26 -3.29
CA GLU A 86 12.68 2.59 -3.29
C GLU A 86 13.11 3.35 -2.04
N MET A 87 12.18 4.05 -1.39
CA MET A 87 12.37 4.66 -0.07
C MET A 87 12.13 3.67 1.08
N ASP A 88 12.02 2.37 0.77
CA ASP A 88 11.91 1.26 1.70
C ASP A 88 10.60 1.27 2.53
N TYR A 89 9.53 1.89 2.03
CA TYR A 89 8.24 1.95 2.70
C TYR A 89 7.49 0.60 2.61
N PRO A 90 7.15 -0.06 3.74
CA PRO A 90 6.62 -1.42 3.71
C PRO A 90 5.31 -1.57 2.93
N ALA A 91 4.36 -0.65 3.14
CA ALA A 91 3.08 -0.68 2.44
C ALA A 91 3.22 -0.44 0.93
N ALA A 92 4.23 0.32 0.48
CA ALA A 92 4.52 0.49 -0.95
C ALA A 92 5.13 -0.77 -1.56
N THR A 93 5.95 -1.51 -0.79
CA THR A 93 6.45 -2.84 -1.19
C THR A 93 5.29 -3.80 -1.42
N PHE A 94 4.30 -3.82 -0.51
CA PHE A 94 3.06 -4.59 -0.67
C PHE A 94 2.25 -4.14 -1.90
N ALA A 95 2.07 -2.84 -2.11
CA ALA A 95 1.36 -2.31 -3.27
C ALA A 95 2.04 -2.69 -4.58
N LEU A 96 3.37 -2.65 -4.65
CA LEU A 96 4.13 -3.07 -5.83
C LEU A 96 4.01 -4.58 -6.08
N ALA A 97 4.03 -5.40 -5.01
CA ALA A 97 3.77 -6.84 -5.10
C ALA A 97 2.40 -7.12 -5.71
N THR A 98 1.37 -6.40 -5.23
CA THR A 98 0.00 -6.51 -5.73
C THR A 98 -0.09 -6.12 -7.22
N ALA A 99 0.59 -5.06 -7.65
CA ALA A 99 0.63 -4.66 -9.05
C ALA A 99 1.25 -5.74 -9.95
N TYR A 100 2.34 -6.39 -9.53
CA TYR A 100 2.91 -7.53 -10.27
C TYR A 100 2.04 -8.77 -10.22
N PHE A 101 1.32 -9.00 -9.14
CA PHE A 101 0.40 -10.12 -9.01
C PHE A 101 -0.81 -9.99 -9.95
N LEU A 102 -1.43 -8.83 -9.99
CA LEU A 102 -2.62 -8.58 -10.82
C LEU A 102 -2.27 -8.41 -12.31
N GLY A 103 -1.18 -7.73 -12.61
CA GLY A 103 -0.78 -7.44 -13.99
C GLY A 103 -1.59 -6.32 -14.66
N ASP A 104 -2.39 -5.56 -13.91
CA ASP A 104 -3.30 -4.55 -14.47
C ASP A 104 -2.56 -3.35 -15.08
N ASP A 105 -1.50 -2.88 -14.43
CA ASP A 105 -0.75 -1.67 -14.81
C ASP A 105 0.74 -1.95 -15.05
N THR A 106 1.14 -3.19 -14.90
CA THR A 106 2.48 -3.72 -15.17
C THR A 106 2.32 -5.15 -15.68
N ALA A 107 3.27 -5.66 -16.45
CA ALA A 107 3.24 -7.07 -16.85
C ALA A 107 3.19 -7.96 -15.60
N GLN A 108 2.22 -8.88 -15.56
CA GLN A 108 2.08 -9.85 -14.49
C GLN A 108 3.39 -10.62 -14.29
N ASN A 109 3.81 -10.76 -13.04
CA ASN A 109 5.04 -11.46 -12.71
C ASN A 109 4.96 -12.05 -11.30
N PHE A 110 4.60 -13.31 -11.19
CA PHE A 110 4.43 -14.00 -9.91
C PHE A 110 5.76 -14.16 -9.15
N VAL A 111 6.90 -14.30 -9.83
CA VAL A 111 8.22 -14.36 -9.18
C VAL A 111 8.49 -13.06 -8.40
N LYS A 112 8.30 -11.91 -9.06
CA LYS A 112 8.48 -10.61 -8.40
C LYS A 112 7.42 -10.35 -7.34
N ALA A 113 6.18 -10.74 -7.60
CA ALA A 113 5.10 -10.58 -6.64
C ALA A 113 5.39 -11.36 -5.35
N GLU A 114 5.80 -12.62 -5.46
CA GLU A 114 6.17 -13.48 -4.34
C GLU A 114 7.31 -12.85 -3.52
N GLU A 115 8.42 -12.49 -4.17
CA GLU A 115 9.58 -11.85 -3.52
C GLU A 115 9.18 -10.59 -2.73
N LEU A 116 8.38 -9.73 -3.36
CA LEU A 116 7.95 -8.48 -2.75
C LEU A 116 6.91 -8.69 -1.63
N PHE A 117 6.03 -9.69 -1.74
CA PHE A 117 5.13 -10.04 -0.65
C PHE A 117 5.90 -10.58 0.56
N PHE A 118 6.89 -11.44 0.36
CA PHE A 118 7.79 -11.85 1.46
C PHE A 118 8.45 -10.65 2.13
N LYS A 119 9.05 -9.76 1.33
CA LYS A 119 9.70 -8.56 1.84
C LYS A 119 8.73 -7.65 2.63
N ALA A 120 7.50 -7.50 2.16
CA ALA A 120 6.48 -6.70 2.85
C ALA A 120 6.03 -7.38 4.16
N TYR A 121 5.84 -8.70 4.15
CA TYR A 121 5.47 -9.47 5.33
C TYR A 121 6.53 -9.38 6.43
N ASP A 122 7.80 -9.57 6.09
CA ASP A 122 8.94 -9.45 7.01
C ASP A 122 9.05 -8.05 7.64
N LYS A 123 8.53 -7.03 6.96
CA LYS A 123 8.43 -5.65 7.45
C LYS A 123 7.12 -5.34 8.19
N GLY A 124 6.33 -6.36 8.52
CA GLY A 124 5.14 -6.21 9.34
C GLY A 124 3.84 -5.94 8.56
N VAL A 125 3.85 -5.98 7.23
CA VAL A 125 2.62 -5.88 6.44
C VAL A 125 1.94 -7.26 6.36
N PHE A 126 1.14 -7.61 7.36
CA PHE A 126 0.52 -8.94 7.45
C PHE A 126 -0.42 -9.27 6.26
N TRP A 127 -0.96 -8.26 5.57
CA TRP A 127 -1.75 -8.43 4.34
C TRP A 127 -0.97 -9.15 3.23
N ALA A 128 0.35 -9.08 3.24
CA ALA A 128 1.20 -9.80 2.30
C ALA A 128 1.04 -11.32 2.40
N ALA A 129 0.69 -11.85 3.59
CA ALA A 129 0.38 -13.27 3.77
C ALA A 129 -0.84 -13.69 2.93
N ARG A 130 -1.85 -12.82 2.81
CA ARG A 130 -2.98 -13.06 1.90
C ARG A 130 -2.54 -13.11 0.44
N GLY A 131 -1.66 -12.18 0.03
CA GLY A 131 -1.07 -12.17 -1.31
C GLY A 131 -0.31 -13.45 -1.64
N LEU A 132 0.53 -13.94 -0.71
CA LEU A 132 1.25 -15.22 -0.85
C LEU A 132 0.29 -16.41 -0.95
N SER A 133 -0.74 -16.45 -0.10
CA SER A 133 -1.76 -17.50 -0.18
C SER A 133 -2.42 -17.54 -1.56
N LEU A 134 -2.74 -16.39 -2.15
CA LEU A 134 -3.34 -16.31 -3.49
C LEU A 134 -2.40 -16.79 -4.60
N ILE A 135 -1.10 -16.45 -4.54
CA ILE A 135 -0.11 -16.95 -5.50
C ILE A 135 -0.08 -18.48 -5.49
N TYR A 136 -0.06 -19.11 -4.31
CA TYR A 136 0.03 -20.56 -4.18
C TYR A 136 -1.30 -21.29 -4.39
N SER A 137 -2.42 -20.59 -4.45
CA SER A 137 -3.76 -21.20 -4.67
C SER A 137 -4.15 -21.36 -6.14
N ASP A 138 -3.41 -20.78 -7.06
CA ASP A 138 -3.72 -20.86 -8.50
C ASP A 138 -3.27 -22.20 -9.09
N GLU A 139 -4.22 -23.13 -9.25
CA GLU A 139 -4.01 -24.47 -9.79
C GLU A 139 -3.43 -24.51 -11.21
N PHE A 140 -3.51 -23.41 -11.94
CA PHE A 140 -2.99 -23.28 -13.30
C PHE A 140 -1.60 -22.63 -13.35
N SER A 141 -1.06 -22.27 -12.21
CA SER A 141 0.25 -21.62 -12.07
C SER A 141 1.34 -22.63 -11.71
N ASP A 142 2.54 -22.41 -12.22
CA ASP A 142 3.76 -23.15 -11.79
C ASP A 142 4.08 -22.93 -10.30
N PHE A 143 3.40 -21.98 -9.65
CA PHE A 143 3.52 -21.69 -8.22
C PHE A 143 2.55 -22.48 -7.35
N PHE A 144 1.64 -23.27 -7.94
CA PHE A 144 0.63 -23.99 -7.17
C PHE A 144 1.24 -24.85 -6.07
N ASP A 145 0.80 -24.60 -4.84
CA ASP A 145 1.19 -25.37 -3.63
C ASP A 145 0.08 -25.19 -2.58
N GLU A 146 -0.83 -26.15 -2.53
CA GLU A 146 -1.97 -26.11 -1.61
C GLU A 146 -1.55 -25.98 -0.15
N GLN A 147 -0.48 -26.67 0.27
CA GLN A 147 0.00 -26.61 1.64
C GLN A 147 0.50 -25.22 2.00
N LYS A 148 1.30 -24.59 1.14
CA LYS A 148 1.75 -23.22 1.34
C LYS A 148 0.60 -22.23 1.30
N SER A 149 -0.38 -22.42 0.40
CA SER A 149 -1.56 -21.56 0.33
C SER A 149 -2.30 -21.55 1.67
N VAL A 150 -2.58 -22.73 2.24
CA VAL A 150 -3.25 -22.86 3.54
C VAL A 150 -2.40 -22.28 4.68
N GLU A 151 -1.10 -22.54 4.68
CA GLU A 151 -0.19 -21.98 5.70
C GLU A 151 -0.24 -20.44 5.72
N TRP A 152 -0.11 -19.80 4.55
CA TRP A 152 -0.13 -18.36 4.46
C TRP A 152 -1.49 -17.75 4.78
N LEU A 153 -2.58 -18.43 4.37
CA LEU A 153 -3.93 -18.03 4.74
C LEU A 153 -4.12 -18.05 6.26
N THR A 154 -3.64 -19.09 6.92
CA THR A 154 -3.71 -19.24 8.39
C THR A 154 -2.95 -18.11 9.11
N LYS A 155 -1.76 -17.73 8.60
CA LYS A 155 -1.00 -16.58 9.13
C LYS A 155 -1.79 -15.28 9.01
N PHE A 156 -2.41 -15.03 7.85
CA PHE A 156 -3.26 -13.86 7.64
C PHE A 156 -4.45 -13.82 8.61
N GLU A 157 -5.24 -14.90 8.68
CA GLU A 157 -6.42 -14.98 9.55
C GLU A 157 -6.07 -14.84 11.03
N THR A 158 -4.90 -15.37 11.43
CA THR A 158 -4.42 -15.22 12.81
C THR A 158 -4.09 -13.76 13.13
N ALA A 159 -3.51 -13.02 12.18
CA ALA A 159 -3.22 -11.60 12.34
C ALA A 159 -4.52 -10.78 12.43
N VAL A 160 -5.50 -11.05 11.56
CA VAL A 160 -6.81 -10.39 11.59
C VAL A 160 -7.50 -10.59 12.94
N ARG A 161 -7.58 -11.83 13.44
CA ARG A 161 -8.20 -12.13 14.75
C ARG A 161 -7.53 -11.43 15.92
N LYS A 162 -6.23 -11.20 15.85
CA LYS A 162 -5.51 -10.44 16.91
C LYS A 162 -5.91 -8.97 16.93
N ILE A 163 -6.16 -8.37 15.75
CA ILE A 163 -6.57 -6.97 15.63
C ILE A 163 -8.02 -6.80 16.12
N GLU A 164 -8.92 -7.71 15.75
CA GLU A 164 -10.34 -7.67 16.16
C GLU A 164 -10.57 -7.84 17.66
N ASN A 165 -9.59 -8.41 18.38
CA ASN A 165 -9.67 -8.66 19.83
C ASN A 165 -8.93 -7.59 20.68
N GLN A 166 -8.45 -6.49 20.09
CA GLN A 166 -7.81 -5.36 20.77
C GLN A 166 -8.76 -4.18 20.93
#